data_815112195cd9043db04564a12e01171e
#
_entry.id   815112195cd9043db04564a12e01171e
#
_cell.length_a   1.000
_cell.length_b   1.000
_cell.length_c   1.000
_cell.angle_alpha   90.00
_cell.angle_beta   90.00
_cell.angle_gamma   90.00
#
_symmetry.space_group_name_H-M   'P 1'
#
loop_
_entity.id
_entity.type
_entity.pdbx_description
1 polymer ?
#
loop_
_entity_poly.entity_id
_entity_poly.type
_entity_poly.pdbx_seq_one_letter_code
_entity_poly.pdbx_strand_id
1 'polypeptide(L)'
;MGDAMVREKTILDACCGSRMFWFDRNNPDVIFADNRQLETTLCDGRTLVIEPDMIIDFRDMPFEDNTFNLVVFDPPHLIHAGEKSWLAKKYGVLPGDWKPYIKSGFDECMRVLKTEHTLIMKWNEQ
;
A
#
# COMPACT_ATOMS: atom_id res chain seq x y z
N MET A 1 -14.25 11.97 25.05
CA MET A 1 -14.53 12.88 24.07
C MET A 1 -13.62 12.95 22.89
N GLY A 2 -12.42 12.45 22.94
CA GLY A 2 -11.53 12.44 21.80
C GLY A 2 -12.12 11.86 20.55
N ASP A 3 -12.97 10.86 20.69
CA ASP A 3 -13.55 10.15 19.56
C ASP A 3 -14.40 11.05 18.67
N ALA A 4 -15.10 12.02 19.25
CA ALA A 4 -15.91 12.95 18.48
C ALA A 4 -15.06 13.84 17.57
N MET A 5 -13.76 13.95 17.87
CA MET A 5 -12.80 14.74 17.10
C MET A 5 -11.97 13.91 16.16
N VAL A 6 -12.05 12.59 16.25
CA VAL A 6 -11.28 11.69 15.40
C VAL A 6 -12.03 11.49 14.09
N ARG A 7 -11.36 11.85 13.00
CA ARG A 7 -11.91 11.69 11.66
C ARG A 7 -11.84 10.22 11.24
N GLU A 8 -12.96 9.67 10.81
CA GLU A 8 -12.97 8.33 10.24
C GLU A 8 -12.26 8.34 8.91
N LYS A 9 -11.32 7.42 8.73
CA LYS A 9 -10.56 7.31 7.49
C LYS A 9 -11.34 6.43 6.51
N THR A 10 -11.61 6.97 5.33
CA THR A 10 -12.46 6.33 4.33
C THR A 10 -11.72 5.85 3.10
N ILE A 11 -10.41 6.06 3.06
CA ILE A 11 -9.56 5.69 1.93
C ILE A 11 -8.46 4.76 2.44
N LEU A 12 -8.21 3.68 1.69
CA LEU A 12 -7.10 2.77 1.98
C LEU A 12 -6.08 2.84 0.86
N ASP A 13 -4.81 3.08 1.22
CA ASP A 13 -3.67 2.78 0.36
C ASP A 13 -3.07 1.47 0.84
N ALA A 14 -3.28 0.40 0.09
CA ALA A 14 -2.95 -0.96 0.54
C ALA A 14 -1.45 -1.27 0.46
N CYS A 15 -0.69 -0.49 -0.29
CA CYS A 15 0.76 -0.67 -0.47
C CYS A 15 1.40 0.71 -0.57
N CYS A 16 1.43 1.45 0.54
CA CYS A 16 1.78 2.87 0.46
C CYS A 16 3.25 3.13 0.13
N GLY A 17 4.16 2.22 0.48
CA GLY A 17 5.58 2.48 0.34
C GLY A 17 5.95 3.80 1.01
N SER A 18 6.68 4.64 0.28
CA SER A 18 7.01 5.99 0.76
C SER A 18 5.94 7.02 0.40
N ARG A 19 4.72 6.58 0.12
CA ARG A 19 3.53 7.40 -0.16
C ARG A 19 3.66 8.23 -1.43
N MET A 20 4.34 7.70 -2.43
CA MET A 20 4.64 8.42 -3.68
C MET A 20 3.41 8.64 -4.56
N PHE A 21 2.37 7.85 -4.39
CA PHE A 21 1.13 8.03 -5.13
C PHE A 21 0.46 9.37 -4.81
N TRP A 22 0.69 9.92 -3.63
CA TRP A 22 -0.09 11.01 -3.07
C TRP A 22 0.62 12.35 -3.17
N PHE A 23 -0.11 13.40 -3.55
CA PHE A 23 0.38 14.77 -3.42
C PHE A 23 0.48 15.15 -1.94
N ASP A 24 -0.59 14.86 -1.16
CA ASP A 24 -0.55 15.04 0.28
C ASP A 24 -0.24 13.68 0.94
N ARG A 25 1.00 13.52 1.34
CA ARG A 25 1.49 12.27 1.95
C ARG A 25 1.03 12.10 3.40
N ASN A 26 0.30 13.05 3.92
CA ASN A 26 -0.28 13.00 5.26
C ASN A 26 -1.79 13.22 5.21
N ASN A 27 -2.42 12.92 4.07
CA ASN A 27 -3.85 13.08 3.90
C ASN A 27 -4.60 12.40 5.05
N PRO A 28 -5.40 13.14 5.84
CA PRO A 28 -6.03 12.59 7.03
C PRO A 28 -7.15 11.59 6.74
N ASP A 29 -7.61 11.49 5.50
CA ASP A 29 -8.65 10.54 5.11
C ASP A 29 -8.10 9.17 4.74
N VAL A 30 -6.79 9.03 4.66
CA VAL A 30 -6.13 7.82 4.14
C VAL A 30 -5.52 7.01 5.28
N ILE A 31 -5.81 5.71 5.30
CA ILE A 31 -4.98 4.75 6.03
C ILE A 31 -3.86 4.33 5.09
N PHE A 32 -2.64 4.69 5.42
CA PHE A 32 -1.46 4.26 4.68
C PHE A 32 -0.99 2.93 5.24
N ALA A 33 -1.07 1.88 4.44
CA ALA A 33 -0.71 0.53 4.86
C ALA A 33 0.42 -0.03 3.99
N ASP A 34 1.26 -0.82 4.60
CA ASP A 34 2.36 -1.52 3.92
C ASP A 34 2.78 -2.69 4.79
N ASN A 35 3.43 -3.69 4.21
CA ASN A 35 3.98 -4.79 4.98
C ASN A 35 5.39 -4.50 5.50
N ARG A 36 5.92 -3.32 5.23
CA ARG A 36 7.27 -2.91 5.61
C ARG A 36 7.23 -1.64 6.45
N GLN A 37 8.18 -1.53 7.34
CA GLN A 37 8.50 -0.28 8.03
C GLN A 37 10.01 -0.17 8.06
N LEU A 38 10.57 0.84 7.41
CA LEU A 38 12.02 0.98 7.35
C LEU A 38 12.44 2.42 7.07
N GLU A 39 13.67 2.71 7.44
CA GLU A 39 14.38 3.92 7.05
C GLU A 39 15.76 3.50 6.55
N THR A 40 16.12 3.93 5.36
CA THR A 40 17.40 3.56 4.77
C THR A 40 17.88 4.66 3.83
N THR A 41 19.19 4.65 3.55
CA THR A 41 19.78 5.58 2.59
C THR A 41 19.86 4.90 1.23
N LEU A 42 19.35 5.57 0.21
CA LEU A 42 19.45 5.10 -1.17
C LEU A 42 20.86 5.35 -1.72
N CYS A 43 21.18 4.72 -2.84
CA CYS A 43 22.49 4.86 -3.47
C CYS A 43 22.84 6.28 -3.90
N ASP A 44 21.83 7.11 -4.12
CA ASP A 44 22.01 8.54 -4.47
C ASP A 44 22.11 9.46 -3.25
N GLY A 45 22.16 8.91 -2.05
CA GLY A 45 22.30 9.67 -0.80
C GLY A 45 20.98 10.11 -0.18
N ARG A 46 19.85 9.95 -0.87
CA ARG A 46 18.54 10.30 -0.29
C ARG A 46 18.12 9.27 0.75
N THR A 47 17.38 9.73 1.75
CA THR A 47 16.79 8.85 2.75
C THR A 47 15.43 8.36 2.26
N LEU A 48 15.22 7.06 2.30
CA LEU A 48 13.93 6.44 2.05
C LEU A 48 13.29 6.10 3.39
N VAL A 49 12.07 6.57 3.60
CA VAL A 49 11.28 6.25 4.79
C VAL A 49 10.01 5.57 4.34
N ILE A 50 9.77 4.37 4.87
CA ILE A 50 8.48 3.67 4.75
C ILE A 50 7.92 3.55 6.14
N GLU A 51 6.89 4.33 6.43
CA GLU A 51 6.31 4.45 7.75
C GLU A 51 4.79 4.43 7.61
N PRO A 52 4.21 3.22 7.48
CA PRO A 52 2.77 3.11 7.33
C PRO A 52 2.04 3.41 8.64
N ASP A 53 0.78 3.80 8.53
CA ASP A 53 -0.11 3.89 9.69
C ASP A 53 -0.37 2.50 10.28
N MET A 54 -0.44 1.48 9.41
CA MET A 54 -0.64 0.09 9.80
C MET A 54 0.27 -0.81 8.98
N ILE A 55 0.88 -1.78 9.65
CA ILE A 55 1.63 -2.84 8.96
C ILE A 55 0.66 -3.98 8.70
N ILE A 56 0.40 -4.26 7.43
CA ILE A 56 -0.52 -5.31 7.02
C ILE A 56 0.04 -6.08 5.83
N ASP A 57 -0.42 -7.33 5.71
CA ASP A 57 -0.28 -8.09 4.47
C ASP A 57 -1.54 -7.86 3.66
N PHE A 58 -1.40 -7.31 2.44
CA PHE A 58 -2.59 -6.99 1.64
C PHE A 58 -3.40 -8.22 1.22
N ARG A 59 -2.86 -9.43 1.39
CA ARG A 59 -3.59 -10.66 1.12
C ARG A 59 -4.56 -11.04 2.24
N ASP A 60 -4.42 -10.42 3.40
CA ASP A 60 -5.23 -10.72 4.59
C ASP A 60 -5.37 -9.44 5.42
N MET A 61 -6.34 -8.63 5.04
CA MET A 61 -6.50 -7.30 5.64
C MET A 61 -7.39 -7.36 6.87
N PRO A 62 -7.03 -6.66 7.95
CA PRO A 62 -7.79 -6.66 9.21
C PRO A 62 -9.00 -5.72 9.18
N PHE A 63 -9.63 -5.58 8.04
CA PHE A 63 -10.79 -4.70 7.88
C PHE A 63 -12.03 -5.51 7.53
N GLU A 64 -13.18 -5.00 7.94
CA GLU A 64 -14.45 -5.59 7.57
C GLU A 64 -14.76 -5.36 6.09
N ASP A 65 -15.69 -6.15 5.55
CA ASP A 65 -16.21 -5.97 4.21
C ASP A 65 -16.81 -4.56 4.06
N ASN A 66 -16.70 -3.98 2.87
CA ASN A 66 -17.39 -2.74 2.54
C ASN A 66 -17.05 -1.58 3.49
N THR A 67 -15.78 -1.37 3.75
CA THR A 67 -15.31 -0.38 4.71
C THR A 67 -14.91 0.94 4.05
N PHE A 68 -14.26 0.88 2.88
CA PHE A 68 -13.62 2.06 2.28
C PHE A 68 -14.39 2.59 1.07
N ASN A 69 -14.36 3.90 0.91
CA ASN A 69 -14.93 4.58 -0.26
C ASN A 69 -13.99 4.55 -1.46
N LEU A 70 -12.70 4.42 -1.22
CA LEU A 70 -11.66 4.35 -2.25
C LEU A 70 -10.56 3.46 -1.75
N VAL A 71 -10.09 2.55 -2.60
CA VAL A 71 -8.91 1.73 -2.33
C VAL A 71 -7.90 1.95 -3.44
N VAL A 72 -6.67 2.23 -3.07
CA VAL A 72 -5.53 2.33 -3.99
C VAL A 72 -4.68 1.08 -3.82
N PHE A 73 -4.42 0.37 -4.89
CA PHE A 73 -3.62 -0.84 -4.90
C PHE A 73 -2.48 -0.68 -5.90
N ASP A 74 -1.33 -0.31 -5.39
CA ASP A 74 -0.09 -0.14 -6.17
C ASP A 74 0.94 -1.14 -5.64
N PRO A 75 0.76 -2.45 -5.94
CA PRO A 75 1.63 -3.47 -5.38
C PRO A 75 3.02 -3.44 -6.01
N PRO A 76 4.00 -4.06 -5.34
CA PRO A 76 5.31 -4.25 -5.96
C PRO A 76 5.16 -4.98 -7.29
N HIS A 77 5.93 -4.55 -8.29
CA HIS A 77 5.93 -5.17 -9.61
C HIS A 77 7.34 -5.50 -10.11
N LEU A 78 8.33 -5.42 -9.22
CA LEU A 78 9.70 -5.82 -9.52
C LEU A 78 9.86 -7.31 -9.21
N ILE A 79 10.23 -8.10 -10.21
CA ILE A 79 10.37 -9.55 -10.07
C ILE A 79 11.84 -9.94 -9.91
N HIS A 80 12.74 -9.26 -10.60
CA HIS A 80 14.16 -9.63 -10.70
C HIS A 80 15.11 -8.63 -10.08
N ALA A 81 14.62 -7.63 -9.36
CA ALA A 81 15.50 -6.68 -8.68
C ALA A 81 16.19 -7.34 -7.48
N GLY A 82 17.48 -7.12 -7.31
CA GLY A 82 18.18 -7.56 -6.12
C GLY A 82 17.68 -6.84 -4.88
N GLU A 83 17.72 -7.52 -3.73
CA GLU A 83 17.20 -6.97 -2.48
C GLU A 83 17.86 -5.65 -2.07
N LYS A 84 19.11 -5.45 -2.46
CA LYS A 84 19.89 -4.25 -2.12
C LYS A 84 19.76 -3.14 -3.16
N SER A 85 19.08 -3.38 -4.27
CA SER A 85 18.90 -2.33 -5.26
C SER A 85 17.99 -1.24 -4.69
N TRP A 86 18.19 0.00 -5.13
CA TRP A 86 17.34 1.07 -4.63
C TRP A 86 15.89 0.92 -5.11
N LEU A 87 15.67 0.29 -6.27
CA LEU A 87 14.31 0.00 -6.73
C LEU A 87 13.63 -1.01 -5.80
N ALA A 88 14.34 -2.07 -5.40
CA ALA A 88 13.78 -3.04 -4.46
C ALA A 88 13.45 -2.41 -3.11
N LYS A 89 14.34 -1.55 -2.61
CA LYS A 89 14.10 -0.83 -1.35
C LYS A 89 12.89 0.09 -1.44
N LYS A 90 12.74 0.77 -2.56
CA LYS A 90 11.69 1.77 -2.76
C LYS A 90 10.33 1.15 -3.02
N TYR A 91 10.25 0.12 -3.85
CA TYR A 91 9.00 -0.47 -4.32
C TYR A 91 8.71 -1.86 -3.81
N GLY A 92 9.71 -2.55 -3.27
CA GLY A 92 9.60 -3.95 -2.90
C GLY A 92 9.80 -4.87 -4.09
N VAL A 93 9.80 -6.17 -3.82
CA VAL A 93 10.00 -7.22 -4.84
C VAL A 93 8.89 -8.24 -4.69
N LEU A 94 8.33 -8.67 -5.83
CA LEU A 94 7.34 -9.72 -5.86
C LEU A 94 7.99 -11.10 -5.73
N PRO A 95 7.31 -12.07 -5.11
CA PRO A 95 7.76 -13.46 -5.16
C PRO A 95 7.74 -14.00 -6.58
N GLY A 96 8.47 -15.09 -6.83
CA GLY A 96 8.52 -15.71 -8.15
C GLY A 96 7.15 -16.11 -8.68
N ASP A 97 6.29 -16.64 -7.83
CA ASP A 97 4.91 -16.97 -8.17
C ASP A 97 3.99 -15.81 -7.74
N TRP A 98 4.07 -14.73 -8.48
CA TRP A 98 3.43 -13.47 -8.12
C TRP A 98 1.94 -13.40 -8.47
N LYS A 99 1.47 -14.19 -9.45
CA LYS A 99 0.08 -14.06 -9.91
C LYS A 99 -0.95 -14.36 -8.83
N PRO A 100 -0.90 -15.51 -8.14
CA PRO A 100 -1.83 -15.75 -7.05
C PRO A 100 -1.63 -14.78 -5.88
N TYR A 101 -0.40 -14.33 -5.65
CA TYR A 101 -0.08 -13.35 -4.63
C TYR A 101 -0.81 -12.02 -4.87
N ILE A 102 -0.73 -11.50 -6.11
CA ILE A 102 -1.42 -10.26 -6.48
C ILE A 102 -2.92 -10.46 -6.53
N LYS A 103 -3.39 -11.63 -7.00
CA LYS A 103 -4.83 -11.93 -7.02
C LYS A 103 -5.42 -11.90 -5.62
N SER A 104 -4.74 -12.50 -4.65
CA SER A 104 -5.20 -12.48 -3.26
C SER A 104 -5.31 -11.05 -2.71
N GLY A 105 -4.35 -10.19 -3.06
CA GLY A 105 -4.39 -8.79 -2.67
C GLY A 105 -5.54 -8.04 -3.35
N PHE A 106 -5.72 -8.27 -4.63
CA PHE A 106 -6.83 -7.66 -5.37
C PHE A 106 -8.18 -8.08 -4.77
N ASP A 107 -8.35 -9.36 -4.48
CA ASP A 107 -9.60 -9.86 -3.89
C ASP A 107 -9.88 -9.20 -2.54
N GLU A 108 -8.85 -9.01 -1.71
CA GLU A 108 -9.00 -8.31 -0.44
C GLU A 108 -9.34 -6.82 -0.64
N CYS A 109 -8.71 -6.17 -1.61
CA CYS A 109 -9.06 -4.79 -1.95
C CYS A 109 -10.54 -4.67 -2.33
N MET A 110 -11.03 -5.60 -3.13
CA MET A 110 -12.44 -5.60 -3.53
C MET A 110 -13.36 -5.91 -2.37
N ARG A 111 -12.94 -6.77 -1.46
CA ARG A 111 -13.73 -7.11 -0.26
C ARG A 111 -13.94 -5.90 0.64
N VAL A 112 -12.88 -5.13 0.90
CA VAL A 112 -12.94 -3.99 1.82
C VAL A 112 -13.47 -2.72 1.17
N LEU A 113 -13.60 -2.69 -0.14
CA LEU A 113 -14.17 -1.57 -0.88
C LEU A 113 -15.69 -1.64 -0.82
N LYS A 114 -16.34 -0.51 -0.53
CA LYS A 114 -17.79 -0.42 -0.57
C LYS A 114 -18.31 -0.66 -1.98
N THR A 115 -19.51 -1.24 -2.07
CA THR A 115 -20.19 -1.47 -3.33
C THR A 115 -20.38 -0.13 -4.10
N GLU A 116 -20.18 -0.18 -5.41
CA GLU A 116 -20.30 0.98 -6.30
C GLU A 116 -19.28 2.09 -6.03
N HIS A 117 -18.17 1.75 -5.38
CA HIS A 117 -17.07 2.67 -5.16
C HIS A 117 -15.85 2.27 -6.00
N THR A 118 -14.79 3.04 -5.93
CA THR A 118 -13.69 2.98 -6.89
C THR A 118 -12.45 2.34 -6.31
N LEU A 119 -11.90 1.38 -7.05
CA LEU A 119 -10.54 0.86 -6.85
C LEU A 119 -9.63 1.44 -7.93
N ILE A 120 -8.49 1.98 -7.51
CA ILE A 120 -7.42 2.38 -8.43
C ILE A 120 -6.30 1.37 -8.29
N MET A 121 -6.00 0.66 -9.38
CA MET A 121 -4.87 -0.27 -9.41
C MET A 121 -3.81 0.26 -10.36
N LYS A 122 -2.60 0.35 -9.87
CA LYS A 122 -1.45 0.73 -10.69
C LYS A 122 -0.61 -0.52 -10.94
N TRP A 123 -0.34 -0.81 -12.19
CA TRP A 123 0.47 -1.95 -12.60
C TRP A 123 1.36 -1.59 -13.78
N ASN A 124 2.60 -2.00 -13.71
CA ASN A 124 3.55 -1.80 -14.79
C ASN A 124 3.98 -3.16 -15.32
N GLU A 125 3.60 -3.47 -16.55
CA GLU A 125 3.96 -4.70 -17.18
C GLU A 125 5.40 -4.63 -17.69
N GLN A 126 6.19 -5.62 -17.33
CA GLN A 126 7.60 -5.70 -17.70
C GLN A 126 7.89 -6.94 -18.53
#